data_3399d033bf2676e38c7f87ed4844b5bf
#
_entry.id   3399d033bf2676e38c7f87ed4844b5bf
#
_cell.length_a   1.000
_cell.length_b   1.000
_cell.length_c   1.000
_cell.angle_alpha   90.00
_cell.angle_beta   90.00
_cell.angle_gamma   90.00
#
_symmetry.space_group_name_H-M   'P 1'
#
loop_
_entity.id
_entity.type
_entity.pdbx_description
1 polymer ?
#
loop_
_entity_poly.entity_id
_entity_poly.type
_entity_poly.pdbx_seq_one_letter_code
_entity_poly.pdbx_strand_id
1 'polypeptide(L)'
;MTASVTCRGLVYIYRLEGYDVVALGGVDLDITPGESVALLGPSGSGKSTLLSLLAGLIRPAAGRASIDDIDLAKASEPELAKMRATTVGVVMQGAERNLLPYLTAEQNVRFAQRGSAAYGVTNMPSPRDVLSMVGLSIRTKLRQRPGQMSPGERQRLALAVALAHRPGLLLVDEPTSQLDTAARDEIIAALEAVRRSGTTVIVVTHDPEVGARMGRQVTIRDGRVGAEGQLGEEFALVGRDGSVHLPPEVLAVLPPGTRLRVHPLEDGTVLLVPASLLQAQPTMRISPEKGWFDTSEVEVS
;
A
#
# COMPACT_ATOMS: atom_id res chain seq x y z
N MET A 1 -8.64 -13.26 13.08
CA MET A 1 -7.39 -13.84 12.54
C MET A 1 -6.68 -12.72 11.82
N THR A 2 -5.38 -12.66 11.87
CA THR A 2 -4.54 -11.68 11.17
C THR A 2 -3.73 -12.42 10.13
N ALA A 3 -3.44 -11.81 8.98
CA ALA A 3 -2.68 -12.46 7.92
C ALA A 3 -1.36 -11.72 7.66
N SER A 4 -0.32 -12.46 7.32
CA SER A 4 0.96 -11.93 6.87
C SER A 4 1.02 -11.83 5.36
N VAL A 5 1.86 -10.93 4.85
CA VAL A 5 2.12 -10.81 3.41
C VAL A 5 3.63 -10.83 3.18
N THR A 6 4.07 -11.66 2.24
CA THR A 6 5.48 -11.72 1.84
C THR A 6 5.59 -11.65 0.32
N CYS A 7 6.40 -10.72 -0.18
CA CYS A 7 6.77 -10.60 -1.59
C CYS A 7 8.29 -10.73 -1.74
N ARG A 8 8.75 -11.49 -2.74
CA ARG A 8 10.18 -11.68 -3.05
C ARG A 8 10.42 -11.59 -4.55
N GLY A 9 11.12 -10.54 -4.96
CA GLY A 9 11.48 -10.30 -6.35
C GLY A 9 10.27 -10.28 -7.28
N LEU A 10 9.14 -9.73 -6.83
CA LEU A 10 7.84 -9.84 -7.49
C LEU A 10 7.81 -9.04 -8.78
N VAL A 11 7.52 -9.68 -9.90
CA VAL A 11 7.45 -9.07 -11.23
C VAL A 11 6.06 -9.27 -11.82
N TYR A 12 5.53 -8.20 -12.42
CA TYR A 12 4.32 -8.27 -13.22
C TYR A 12 4.46 -7.43 -14.49
N ILE A 13 4.03 -8.00 -15.61
CA ILE A 13 4.15 -7.41 -16.94
C ILE A 13 2.77 -7.43 -17.59
N TYR A 14 2.27 -6.25 -17.95
CA TYR A 14 1.12 -6.14 -18.85
C TYR A 14 1.59 -6.37 -20.28
N ARG A 15 1.03 -7.39 -20.92
CA ARG A 15 1.26 -7.65 -22.35
C ARG A 15 0.20 -6.93 -23.14
N LEU A 16 0.61 -5.91 -23.89
CA LEU A 16 -0.24 -5.12 -24.76
C LEU A 16 0.07 -5.42 -26.23
N GLU A 17 -0.86 -5.08 -27.14
CA GLU A 17 -0.60 -5.23 -28.56
C GLU A 17 0.58 -4.35 -28.98
N GLY A 18 1.71 -5.00 -29.34
CA GLY A 18 2.91 -4.34 -29.84
C GLY A 18 3.97 -3.93 -28.83
N TYR A 19 3.69 -3.99 -27.51
CA TYR A 19 4.70 -3.71 -26.47
C TYR A 19 4.30 -4.28 -25.10
N ASP A 20 5.31 -4.51 -24.26
CA ASP A 20 5.14 -4.97 -22.88
C ASP A 20 5.39 -3.80 -21.91
N VAL A 21 4.58 -3.71 -20.86
CA VAL A 21 4.74 -2.72 -19.78
C VAL A 21 5.05 -3.45 -18.48
N VAL A 22 6.25 -3.23 -17.96
CA VAL A 22 6.65 -3.75 -16.64
C VAL A 22 5.97 -2.88 -15.57
N ALA A 23 4.96 -3.42 -14.92
CA ALA A 23 4.24 -2.72 -13.84
C ALA A 23 4.87 -2.96 -12.46
N LEU A 24 5.46 -4.14 -12.25
CA LEU A 24 6.27 -4.46 -11.05
C LEU A 24 7.59 -5.05 -11.50
N GLY A 25 8.69 -4.49 -11.01
CA GLY A 25 10.05 -4.78 -11.46
C GLY A 25 10.96 -5.38 -10.38
N GLY A 26 10.43 -6.30 -9.56
CA GLY A 26 11.20 -6.94 -8.50
C GLY A 26 10.86 -6.39 -7.12
N VAL A 27 9.57 -6.36 -6.75
CA VAL A 27 9.11 -5.90 -5.42
C VAL A 27 9.47 -6.91 -4.35
N ASP A 28 10.19 -6.45 -3.33
CA ASP A 28 10.42 -7.13 -2.06
C ASP A 28 9.63 -6.38 -0.96
N LEU A 29 8.75 -7.07 -0.24
CA LEU A 29 7.90 -6.47 0.78
C LEU A 29 7.48 -7.54 1.80
N ASP A 30 7.67 -7.23 3.09
CA ASP A 30 7.17 -8.05 4.20
C ASP A 30 6.21 -7.21 5.04
N ILE A 31 5.04 -7.77 5.33
CA ILE A 31 4.03 -7.17 6.20
C ILE A 31 3.66 -8.19 7.25
N THR A 32 3.86 -7.81 8.51
CA THR A 32 3.58 -8.66 9.66
C THR A 32 2.08 -8.68 10.00
N PRO A 33 1.59 -9.76 10.66
CA PRO A 33 0.18 -9.84 11.06
C PRO A 33 -0.24 -8.66 11.95
N GLY A 34 -1.34 -7.99 11.60
CA GLY A 34 -1.87 -6.83 12.31
C GLY A 34 -1.20 -5.49 11.98
N GLU A 35 -0.23 -5.49 11.09
CA GLU A 35 0.44 -4.28 10.62
C GLU A 35 -0.48 -3.47 9.68
N SER A 36 -0.32 -2.14 9.67
CA SER A 36 -0.99 -1.24 8.74
C SER A 36 0.04 -0.53 7.88
N VAL A 37 -0.09 -0.69 6.58
CA VAL A 37 0.86 -0.16 5.60
C VAL A 37 0.13 0.73 4.59
N ALA A 38 0.65 1.92 4.37
CA ALA A 38 0.28 2.76 3.23
C ALA A 38 1.27 2.55 2.09
N LEU A 39 0.77 2.17 0.92
CA LEU A 39 1.53 2.13 -0.31
C LEU A 39 1.39 3.48 -1.03
N LEU A 40 2.45 4.26 -1.03
CA LEU A 40 2.52 5.60 -1.62
C LEU A 40 3.26 5.56 -2.97
N GLY A 41 3.15 6.63 -3.74
CA GLY A 41 3.89 6.79 -5.00
C GLY A 41 3.04 7.42 -6.11
N PRO A 42 3.67 7.83 -7.22
CA PRO A 42 2.98 8.47 -8.33
C PRO A 42 1.97 7.55 -9.01
N SER A 43 1.06 8.13 -9.79
CA SER A 43 0.15 7.35 -10.65
C SER A 43 0.96 6.50 -11.64
N GLY A 44 0.53 5.26 -11.86
CA GLY A 44 1.22 4.32 -12.74
C GLY A 44 2.43 3.61 -12.14
N SER A 45 2.79 3.85 -10.87
CA SER A 45 3.96 3.21 -10.23
C SER A 45 3.80 1.72 -9.89
N GLY A 46 2.64 1.10 -10.15
CA GLY A 46 2.40 -0.33 -9.90
C GLY A 46 1.61 -0.66 -8.63
N LYS A 47 1.19 0.33 -7.81
CA LYS A 47 0.49 0.11 -6.52
C LYS A 47 -0.79 -0.72 -6.65
N SER A 48 -1.71 -0.31 -7.53
CA SER A 48 -2.97 -1.05 -7.77
C SER A 48 -2.72 -2.42 -8.40
N THR A 49 -1.64 -2.56 -9.17
CA THR A 49 -1.20 -3.85 -9.71
C THR A 49 -0.74 -4.78 -8.58
N LEU A 50 0.07 -4.28 -7.64
CA LEU A 50 0.49 -5.03 -6.46
C LEU A 50 -0.72 -5.43 -5.62
N LEU A 51 -1.66 -4.51 -5.38
CA LEU A 51 -2.89 -4.81 -4.65
C LEU A 51 -3.73 -5.88 -5.35
N SER A 52 -3.91 -5.80 -6.68
CA SER A 52 -4.65 -6.80 -7.47
C SER A 52 -3.98 -8.18 -7.40
N LEU A 53 -2.66 -8.22 -7.35
CA LEU A 53 -1.87 -9.44 -7.23
C LEU A 53 -2.05 -10.06 -5.83
N LEU A 54 -1.96 -9.26 -4.76
CA LEU A 54 -2.22 -9.70 -3.39
C LEU A 54 -3.68 -10.12 -3.19
N ALA A 55 -4.63 -9.52 -3.91
CA ALA A 55 -6.02 -9.97 -3.93
C ALA A 55 -6.21 -11.31 -4.66
N GLY A 56 -5.17 -11.87 -5.29
CA GLY A 56 -5.27 -13.08 -6.13
C GLY A 56 -6.16 -12.91 -7.36
N LEU A 57 -6.27 -11.68 -7.88
CA LEU A 57 -7.02 -11.36 -9.10
C LEU A 57 -6.17 -11.52 -10.36
N ILE A 58 -4.86 -11.36 -10.22
CA ILE A 58 -3.85 -11.56 -11.27
C ILE A 58 -2.70 -12.38 -10.71
N ARG A 59 -1.93 -13.04 -11.59
CA ARG A 59 -0.79 -13.88 -11.19
C ARG A 59 0.52 -13.19 -11.52
N PRO A 60 1.57 -13.34 -10.67
CA PRO A 60 2.87 -12.78 -10.96
C PRO A 60 3.48 -13.42 -12.21
N ALA A 61 4.25 -12.63 -12.97
CA ALA A 61 5.04 -13.12 -14.10
C ALA A 61 6.34 -13.80 -13.64
N ALA A 62 6.92 -13.32 -12.52
CA ALA A 62 8.08 -13.90 -11.86
C ALA A 62 8.12 -13.48 -10.38
N GLY A 63 9.02 -14.09 -9.62
CA GLY A 63 9.12 -13.88 -8.17
C GLY A 63 8.09 -14.69 -7.40
N ARG A 64 7.87 -14.32 -6.14
CA ARG A 64 6.93 -15.00 -5.25
C ARG A 64 6.13 -13.97 -4.45
N ALA A 65 4.83 -14.24 -4.28
CA ALA A 65 3.98 -13.55 -3.32
C ALA A 65 3.19 -14.57 -2.53
N SER A 66 3.09 -14.40 -1.22
CA SER A 66 2.27 -15.26 -0.35
C SER A 66 1.47 -14.44 0.63
N ILE A 67 0.29 -14.97 0.98
CA ILE A 67 -0.53 -14.53 2.11
C ILE A 67 -0.59 -15.71 3.05
N ASP A 68 -0.02 -15.56 4.25
CA ASP A 68 0.27 -16.67 5.14
C ASP A 68 0.99 -17.80 4.35
N ASP A 69 0.45 -19.02 4.37
CA ASP A 69 1.01 -20.18 3.68
C ASP A 69 0.58 -20.31 2.20
N ILE A 70 -0.27 -19.40 1.69
CA ILE A 70 -0.82 -19.47 0.32
C ILE A 70 0.13 -18.77 -0.66
N ASP A 71 0.84 -19.54 -1.50
CA ASP A 71 1.68 -19.03 -2.60
C ASP A 71 0.76 -18.63 -3.78
N LEU A 72 0.63 -17.31 -4.03
CA LEU A 72 -0.28 -16.75 -5.04
C LEU A 72 0.11 -17.11 -6.49
N ALA A 73 1.37 -17.47 -6.72
CA ALA A 73 1.84 -17.91 -8.05
C ALA A 73 1.37 -19.34 -8.35
N LYS A 74 1.26 -20.20 -7.35
CA LYS A 74 0.99 -21.63 -7.47
C LYS A 74 -0.42 -22.03 -7.14
N ALA A 75 -1.12 -21.24 -6.31
CA ALA A 75 -2.48 -21.55 -5.85
C ALA A 75 -3.44 -21.72 -7.04
N SER A 76 -4.28 -22.73 -6.98
CA SER A 76 -5.35 -22.97 -7.95
C SER A 76 -6.45 -21.89 -7.84
N GLU A 77 -7.29 -21.75 -8.87
CA GLU A 77 -8.42 -20.80 -8.81
C GLU A 77 -9.41 -21.09 -7.66
N PRO A 78 -9.74 -22.34 -7.32
CA PRO A 78 -10.54 -22.63 -6.12
C PRO A 78 -9.88 -22.19 -4.82
N GLU A 79 -8.54 -22.34 -4.67
CA GLU A 79 -7.80 -21.89 -3.50
C GLU A 79 -7.78 -20.35 -3.39
N LEU A 80 -7.57 -19.65 -4.51
CA LEU A 80 -7.64 -18.19 -4.55
C LEU A 80 -9.07 -17.69 -4.27
N ALA A 81 -10.10 -18.36 -4.79
CA ALA A 81 -11.49 -18.05 -4.49
C ALA A 81 -11.81 -18.23 -3.01
N LYS A 82 -11.33 -19.32 -2.40
CA LYS A 82 -11.44 -19.56 -0.96
C LYS A 82 -10.72 -18.47 -0.16
N MET A 83 -9.49 -18.13 -0.52
CA MET A 83 -8.71 -17.07 0.14
C MET A 83 -9.46 -15.72 0.11
N ARG A 84 -10.00 -15.31 -1.05
CA ARG A 84 -10.84 -14.11 -1.16
C ARG A 84 -12.11 -14.16 -0.33
N ALA A 85 -12.69 -15.34 -0.16
CA ALA A 85 -13.91 -15.50 0.61
C ALA A 85 -13.69 -15.59 2.14
N THR A 86 -12.48 -15.95 2.58
CA THR A 86 -12.24 -16.28 4.01
C THR A 86 -11.17 -15.41 4.68
N THR A 87 -10.16 -14.97 3.93
CA THR A 87 -8.96 -14.36 4.48
C THR A 87 -8.78 -12.91 4.04
N VAL A 88 -9.14 -12.57 2.79
CA VAL A 88 -8.84 -11.26 2.20
C VAL A 88 -10.11 -10.47 1.92
N GLY A 89 -10.20 -9.26 2.47
CA GLY A 89 -11.20 -8.26 2.07
C GLY A 89 -10.57 -7.29 1.07
N VAL A 90 -11.29 -6.95 0.01
CA VAL A 90 -10.77 -6.07 -1.05
C VAL A 90 -11.74 -4.93 -1.29
N VAL A 91 -11.22 -3.71 -1.33
CA VAL A 91 -11.92 -2.50 -1.80
C VAL A 91 -11.18 -1.98 -3.00
N MET A 92 -11.77 -2.13 -4.18
CA MET A 92 -11.25 -1.60 -5.44
C MET A 92 -11.54 -0.10 -5.56
N GLN A 93 -10.69 0.62 -6.27
CA GLN A 93 -10.90 2.03 -6.58
C GLN A 93 -12.27 2.27 -7.21
N GLY A 94 -13.04 3.22 -6.65
CA GLY A 94 -14.43 3.51 -7.02
C GLY A 94 -15.43 2.60 -6.30
N ALA A 95 -16.27 3.19 -5.45
CA ALA A 95 -17.23 2.46 -4.62
C ALA A 95 -18.17 1.57 -5.44
N GLU A 96 -18.52 2.01 -6.64
CA GLU A 96 -19.46 1.31 -7.55
C GLU A 96 -18.98 -0.09 -7.94
N ARG A 97 -17.67 -0.32 -8.02
CA ARG A 97 -17.08 -1.63 -8.37
C ARG A 97 -17.22 -2.66 -7.26
N ASN A 98 -17.50 -2.20 -6.04
CA ASN A 98 -17.57 -3.03 -4.85
C ASN A 98 -19.01 -3.33 -4.40
N LEU A 99 -20.01 -2.73 -5.06
CA LEU A 99 -21.39 -2.73 -4.60
C LEU A 99 -22.36 -3.25 -5.65
N LEU A 100 -23.37 -3.98 -5.19
CA LEU A 100 -24.51 -4.37 -6.01
C LEU A 100 -25.59 -3.26 -5.93
N PRO A 101 -25.82 -2.49 -7.02
CA PRO A 101 -26.59 -1.25 -6.97
C PRO A 101 -28.08 -1.48 -6.68
N TYR A 102 -28.60 -2.67 -6.93
CA TYR A 102 -30.01 -3.06 -6.68
C TYR A 102 -30.26 -3.58 -5.28
N LEU A 103 -29.22 -3.87 -4.49
CA LEU A 103 -29.33 -4.30 -3.10
C LEU A 103 -29.21 -3.11 -2.14
N THR A 104 -29.86 -3.20 -0.98
CA THR A 104 -29.68 -2.24 0.11
C THR A 104 -28.29 -2.39 0.76
N ALA A 105 -27.89 -1.46 1.62
CA ALA A 105 -26.63 -1.56 2.36
C ALA A 105 -26.52 -2.86 3.15
N GLU A 106 -27.57 -3.18 3.93
CA GLU A 106 -27.62 -4.43 4.71
C GLU A 106 -27.58 -5.66 3.82
N GLN A 107 -28.24 -5.64 2.65
CA GLN A 107 -28.25 -6.74 1.71
C GLN A 107 -26.90 -6.92 1.01
N ASN A 108 -26.14 -5.85 0.72
CA ASN A 108 -24.79 -5.93 0.17
C ASN A 108 -23.86 -6.67 1.13
N VAL A 109 -23.84 -6.29 2.41
CA VAL A 109 -23.04 -6.96 3.44
C VAL A 109 -23.47 -8.44 3.56
N ARG A 110 -24.76 -8.69 3.64
CA ARG A 110 -25.31 -10.05 3.75
C ARG A 110 -24.98 -10.94 2.55
N PHE A 111 -24.91 -10.36 1.34
CA PHE A 111 -24.51 -11.05 0.13
C PHE A 111 -23.04 -11.51 0.22
N ALA A 112 -22.13 -10.63 0.63
CA ALA A 112 -20.73 -10.98 0.85
C ALA A 112 -20.58 -12.11 1.90
N GLN A 113 -21.31 -12.01 3.01
CA GLN A 113 -21.32 -13.05 4.04
C GLN A 113 -21.78 -14.41 3.54
N ARG A 114 -22.77 -14.46 2.63
CA ARG A 114 -23.21 -15.73 2.02
C ARG A 114 -22.09 -16.38 1.21
N GLY A 115 -21.31 -15.58 0.46
CA GLY A 115 -20.13 -16.05 -0.25
C GLY A 115 -19.13 -16.71 0.69
N SER A 116 -18.83 -16.07 1.80
CA SER A 116 -17.90 -16.59 2.81
C SER A 116 -18.45 -17.83 3.55
N ALA A 117 -19.73 -17.85 3.84
CA ALA A 117 -20.40 -19.02 4.46
C ALA A 117 -20.30 -20.27 3.59
N ALA A 118 -20.34 -20.15 2.26
CA ALA A 118 -20.16 -21.27 1.33
C ALA A 118 -18.77 -21.92 1.45
N TYR A 119 -17.78 -21.21 1.97
CA TYR A 119 -16.43 -21.72 2.28
C TYR A 119 -16.23 -22.04 3.76
N GLY A 120 -17.30 -22.14 4.55
CA GLY A 120 -17.28 -22.60 5.94
C GLY A 120 -17.02 -21.52 6.99
N VAL A 121 -17.07 -20.23 6.64
CA VAL A 121 -16.96 -19.14 7.62
C VAL A 121 -18.28 -19.04 8.39
N THR A 122 -18.25 -19.31 9.70
CA THR A 122 -19.46 -19.40 10.52
C THR A 122 -19.65 -18.21 11.48
N ASN A 123 -18.60 -17.70 12.07
CA ASN A 123 -18.67 -16.72 13.16
C ASN A 123 -18.57 -15.26 12.65
N MET A 124 -19.44 -14.90 11.70
CA MET A 124 -19.47 -13.54 11.12
C MET A 124 -20.28 -12.57 11.99
N PRO A 125 -19.92 -11.27 12.03
CA PRO A 125 -20.68 -10.25 12.73
C PRO A 125 -22.04 -10.04 12.04
N SER A 126 -23.02 -9.49 12.77
CA SER A 126 -24.25 -9.11 12.09
C SER A 126 -24.00 -8.02 11.04
N PRO A 127 -24.77 -7.95 9.94
CA PRO A 127 -24.61 -6.87 8.96
C PRO A 127 -24.71 -5.48 9.58
N ARG A 128 -25.49 -5.32 10.64
CA ARG A 128 -25.60 -4.04 11.37
C ARG A 128 -24.33 -3.67 12.10
N ASP A 129 -23.68 -4.64 12.75
CA ASP A 129 -22.43 -4.42 13.46
C ASP A 129 -21.32 -4.00 12.48
N VAL A 130 -21.25 -4.68 11.31
CA VAL A 130 -20.30 -4.32 10.25
C VAL A 130 -20.55 -2.89 9.73
N LEU A 131 -21.80 -2.55 9.45
CA LEU A 131 -22.19 -1.21 9.00
C LEU A 131 -21.94 -0.14 10.08
N SER A 132 -22.15 -0.48 11.34
CA SER A 132 -21.85 0.41 12.49
C SER A 132 -20.35 0.70 12.60
N MET A 133 -19.49 -0.29 12.36
CA MET A 133 -18.03 -0.16 12.39
C MET A 133 -17.53 0.92 11.41
N VAL A 134 -18.20 1.10 10.27
CA VAL A 134 -17.86 2.11 9.27
C VAL A 134 -18.75 3.37 9.34
N GLY A 135 -19.47 3.58 10.46
CA GLY A 135 -20.30 4.78 10.68
C GLY A 135 -21.63 4.81 9.91
N LEU A 136 -22.14 3.68 9.45
CA LEU A 136 -23.44 3.54 8.76
C LEU A 136 -24.51 2.90 9.66
N SER A 137 -24.56 3.28 10.94
CA SER A 137 -25.44 2.67 11.94
C SER A 137 -26.89 3.16 11.92
N ILE A 138 -27.19 4.30 11.26
CA ILE A 138 -28.52 4.89 11.24
C ILE A 138 -29.49 3.98 10.49
N ARG A 139 -30.60 3.62 11.14
CA ARG A 139 -31.58 2.64 10.65
C ARG A 139 -32.10 2.91 9.22
N THR A 140 -32.20 4.17 8.83
CA THR A 140 -32.57 4.57 7.47
C THR A 140 -31.49 4.21 6.46
N LYS A 141 -30.21 4.35 6.82
CA LYS A 141 -29.06 4.03 5.94
C LYS A 141 -28.96 2.55 5.61
N LEU A 142 -29.31 1.67 6.55
CA LEU A 142 -29.30 0.23 6.36
C LEU A 142 -30.18 -0.23 5.19
N ARG A 143 -31.27 0.51 4.95
CA ARG A 143 -32.27 0.21 3.91
C ARG A 143 -32.06 0.97 2.59
N GLN A 144 -31.14 1.92 2.56
CA GLN A 144 -30.81 2.66 1.35
C GLN A 144 -30.03 1.77 0.37
N ARG A 145 -30.25 2.00 -0.93
CA ARG A 145 -29.44 1.45 -2.01
C ARG A 145 -28.23 2.37 -2.27
N PRO A 146 -27.13 1.88 -2.84
CA PRO A 146 -25.94 2.69 -3.14
C PRO A 146 -26.26 4.00 -3.89
N GLY A 147 -27.19 3.97 -4.86
CA GLY A 147 -27.61 5.17 -5.60
C GLY A 147 -28.32 6.25 -4.78
N GLN A 148 -28.73 5.95 -3.55
CA GLN A 148 -29.39 6.88 -2.61
C GLN A 148 -28.41 7.44 -1.56
N MET A 149 -27.14 7.03 -1.62
CA MET A 149 -26.10 7.38 -0.67
C MET A 149 -25.16 8.45 -1.22
N SER A 150 -24.57 9.27 -0.34
CA SER A 150 -23.48 10.17 -0.71
C SER A 150 -22.24 9.39 -1.18
N PRO A 151 -21.28 10.01 -1.88
CA PRO A 151 -20.04 9.35 -2.29
C PRO A 151 -19.29 8.73 -1.09
N GLY A 152 -19.14 9.45 0.03
CA GLY A 152 -18.50 8.95 1.25
C GLY A 152 -19.25 7.79 1.89
N GLU A 153 -20.60 7.83 1.90
CA GLU A 153 -21.41 6.70 2.40
C GLU A 153 -21.27 5.45 1.52
N ARG A 154 -21.19 5.61 0.19
CA ARG A 154 -20.92 4.48 -0.72
C ARG A 154 -19.54 3.88 -0.47
N GLN A 155 -18.54 4.71 -0.24
CA GLN A 155 -17.19 4.24 0.03
C GLN A 155 -17.13 3.49 1.38
N ARG A 156 -17.79 3.99 2.42
CA ARG A 156 -17.91 3.28 3.71
C ARG A 156 -18.70 1.98 3.58
N LEU A 157 -19.71 1.95 2.72
CA LEU A 157 -20.42 0.69 2.41
C LEU A 157 -19.51 -0.32 1.71
N ALA A 158 -18.65 0.12 0.78
CA ALA A 158 -17.65 -0.75 0.14
C ALA A 158 -16.68 -1.34 1.18
N LEU A 159 -16.20 -0.53 2.13
CA LEU A 159 -15.41 -1.03 3.27
C LEU A 159 -16.19 -2.05 4.11
N ALA A 160 -17.45 -1.78 4.42
CA ALA A 160 -18.30 -2.72 5.16
C ALA A 160 -18.45 -4.07 4.43
N VAL A 161 -18.63 -4.06 3.11
CA VAL A 161 -18.72 -5.27 2.30
C VAL A 161 -17.42 -6.07 2.36
N ALA A 162 -16.26 -5.41 2.25
CA ALA A 162 -14.96 -6.05 2.36
C ALA A 162 -14.68 -6.63 3.76
N LEU A 163 -15.25 -6.02 4.81
CA LEU A 163 -15.12 -6.44 6.21
C LEU A 163 -16.17 -7.47 6.65
N ALA A 164 -17.12 -7.82 5.78
CA ALA A 164 -18.31 -8.62 6.12
C ALA A 164 -18.01 -9.99 6.76
N HIS A 165 -16.88 -10.59 6.42
CA HIS A 165 -16.46 -11.91 6.90
C HIS A 165 -15.30 -11.87 7.91
N ARG A 166 -14.94 -10.68 8.42
CA ARG A 166 -13.78 -10.48 9.32
C ARG A 166 -12.47 -10.97 8.69
N PRO A 167 -12.05 -10.38 7.56
CA PRO A 167 -10.83 -10.80 6.89
C PRO A 167 -9.60 -10.62 7.79
N GLY A 168 -8.59 -11.48 7.60
CA GLY A 168 -7.27 -11.32 8.23
C GLY A 168 -6.44 -10.22 7.56
N LEU A 169 -6.70 -9.96 6.27
CA LEU A 169 -6.06 -8.93 5.45
C LEU A 169 -7.12 -8.07 4.76
N LEU A 170 -7.02 -6.75 4.91
CA LEU A 170 -7.82 -5.78 4.18
C LEU A 170 -6.95 -5.04 3.17
N LEU A 171 -7.30 -5.11 1.89
CA LEU A 171 -6.67 -4.42 0.78
C LEU A 171 -7.59 -3.30 0.29
N VAL A 172 -7.09 -2.06 0.25
CA VAL A 172 -7.91 -0.88 -0.08
C VAL A 172 -7.19 -0.02 -1.12
N ASP A 173 -7.85 0.20 -2.26
CA ASP A 173 -7.30 1.01 -3.35
C ASP A 173 -7.97 2.38 -3.38
N GLU A 174 -7.19 3.45 -3.12
CA GLU A 174 -7.58 4.87 -3.19
C GLU A 174 -8.91 5.19 -2.49
N PRO A 175 -9.05 4.88 -1.17
CA PRO A 175 -10.34 4.97 -0.49
C PRO A 175 -10.88 6.39 -0.32
N THR A 176 -10.04 7.41 -0.41
CA THR A 176 -10.39 8.82 -0.19
C THR A 176 -10.47 9.64 -1.48
N SER A 177 -10.21 9.02 -2.63
CA SER A 177 -10.23 9.71 -3.91
C SER A 177 -11.63 10.28 -4.19
N GLN A 178 -11.68 11.55 -4.63
CA GLN A 178 -12.92 12.28 -4.99
C GLN A 178 -13.88 12.53 -3.80
N LEU A 179 -13.42 12.44 -2.57
CA LEU A 179 -14.19 12.76 -1.37
C LEU A 179 -13.87 14.17 -0.86
N ASP A 180 -14.85 14.82 -0.28
CA ASP A 180 -14.63 16.04 0.51
C ASP A 180 -13.91 15.70 1.83
N THR A 181 -13.43 16.74 2.53
CA THR A 181 -12.66 16.58 3.77
C THR A 181 -13.42 15.80 4.84
N ALA A 182 -14.73 16.08 5.03
CA ALA A 182 -15.52 15.41 6.06
C ALA A 182 -15.68 13.91 5.76
N ALA A 183 -16.01 13.55 4.52
CA ALA A 183 -16.13 12.15 4.11
C ALA A 183 -14.78 11.41 4.16
N ARG A 184 -13.69 12.11 3.81
CA ARG A 184 -12.32 11.58 3.97
C ARG A 184 -12.00 11.22 5.42
N ASP A 185 -12.27 12.15 6.36
CA ASP A 185 -12.01 11.92 7.78
C ASP A 185 -12.82 10.73 8.34
N GLU A 186 -14.05 10.55 7.86
CA GLU A 186 -14.87 9.38 8.21
C GLU A 186 -14.28 8.06 7.69
N ILE A 187 -13.67 8.06 6.49
CA ILE A 187 -12.97 6.88 5.94
C ILE A 187 -11.71 6.58 6.74
N ILE A 188 -10.92 7.61 7.08
CA ILE A 188 -9.72 7.46 7.91
C ILE A 188 -10.10 6.87 9.28
N ALA A 189 -11.14 7.39 9.92
CA ALA A 189 -11.62 6.87 11.20
C ALA A 189 -12.07 5.40 11.10
N ALA A 190 -12.72 5.01 10.00
CA ALA A 190 -13.11 3.62 9.75
C ALA A 190 -11.88 2.71 9.58
N LEU A 191 -10.86 3.13 8.82
CA LEU A 191 -9.61 2.38 8.65
C LEU A 191 -8.85 2.23 9.97
N GLU A 192 -8.80 3.29 10.80
CA GLU A 192 -8.21 3.23 12.14
C GLU A 192 -8.97 2.26 13.06
N ALA A 193 -10.29 2.20 12.97
CA ALA A 193 -11.09 1.23 13.73
C ALA A 193 -10.75 -0.21 13.32
N VAL A 194 -10.60 -0.46 12.02
CA VAL A 194 -10.18 -1.77 11.48
C VAL A 194 -8.78 -2.14 11.97
N ARG A 195 -7.82 -1.20 11.91
CA ARG A 195 -6.47 -1.40 12.44
C ARG A 195 -6.49 -1.78 13.92
N ARG A 196 -7.27 -1.06 14.74
CA ARG A 196 -7.42 -1.36 16.18
C ARG A 196 -8.03 -2.74 16.44
N SER A 197 -8.79 -3.30 15.52
CA SER A 197 -9.32 -4.68 15.63
C SER A 197 -8.26 -5.77 15.38
N GLY A 198 -7.04 -5.38 14.98
CA GLY A 198 -5.92 -6.27 14.71
C GLY A 198 -5.87 -6.81 13.28
N THR A 199 -6.77 -6.40 12.38
CA THR A 199 -6.71 -6.78 10.96
C THR A 199 -5.46 -6.16 10.31
N THR A 200 -4.72 -6.94 9.51
CA THR A 200 -3.65 -6.42 8.66
C THR A 200 -4.26 -5.55 7.56
N VAL A 201 -3.75 -4.33 7.37
CA VAL A 201 -4.34 -3.36 6.42
C VAL A 201 -3.28 -2.88 5.44
N ILE A 202 -3.58 -2.96 4.16
CA ILE A 202 -2.77 -2.34 3.10
C ILE A 202 -3.65 -1.33 2.37
N VAL A 203 -3.26 -0.06 2.41
CA VAL A 203 -3.96 1.03 1.73
C VAL A 203 -3.07 1.58 0.63
N VAL A 204 -3.54 1.53 -0.61
CA VAL A 204 -2.93 2.29 -1.71
C VAL A 204 -3.52 3.69 -1.69
N THR A 205 -2.70 4.71 -1.63
CA THR A 205 -3.16 6.09 -1.64
C THR A 205 -2.07 7.05 -2.13
N HIS A 206 -2.48 8.21 -2.63
CA HIS A 206 -1.63 9.38 -2.84
C HIS A 206 -1.93 10.49 -1.82
N ASP A 207 -2.87 10.25 -0.89
CA ASP A 207 -3.24 11.18 0.17
C ASP A 207 -2.25 11.04 1.35
N PRO A 208 -1.43 12.08 1.64
CA PRO A 208 -0.44 12.02 2.70
C PRO A 208 -1.05 11.90 4.10
N GLU A 209 -2.30 12.39 4.30
CA GLU A 209 -2.96 12.27 5.60
C GLU A 209 -3.38 10.83 5.89
N VAL A 210 -3.88 10.11 4.86
CA VAL A 210 -4.13 8.66 4.99
C VAL A 210 -2.82 7.94 5.28
N GLY A 211 -1.75 8.27 4.54
CA GLY A 211 -0.41 7.71 4.76
C GLY A 211 0.08 7.89 6.19
N ALA A 212 -0.02 9.12 6.72
CA ALA A 212 0.43 9.46 8.07
C ALA A 212 -0.35 8.73 9.20
N ARG A 213 -1.59 8.29 8.93
CA ARG A 213 -2.42 7.53 9.89
C ARG A 213 -2.15 6.03 9.89
N MET A 214 -1.44 5.53 8.87
CA MET A 214 -0.96 4.14 8.84
C MET A 214 0.33 4.01 9.66
N GLY A 215 0.60 2.82 10.17
CA GLY A 215 1.78 2.57 11.01
C GLY A 215 3.09 2.64 10.24
N ARG A 216 3.09 2.26 8.96
CA ARG A 216 4.25 2.23 8.06
C ARG A 216 3.86 2.75 6.69
N GLN A 217 4.76 3.48 6.08
CA GLN A 217 4.63 3.97 4.70
C GLN A 217 5.67 3.28 3.82
N VAL A 218 5.25 2.81 2.66
CA VAL A 218 6.12 2.18 1.66
C VAL A 218 5.91 2.90 0.34
N THR A 219 6.95 3.50 -0.21
CA THR A 219 6.87 4.22 -1.48
C THR A 219 7.22 3.27 -2.62
N ILE A 220 6.32 3.17 -3.61
CA ILE A 220 6.56 2.43 -4.85
C ILE A 220 6.80 3.42 -5.98
N ARG A 221 7.94 3.27 -6.67
CA ARG A 221 8.32 4.03 -7.86
C ARG A 221 8.81 3.07 -8.94
N ASP A 222 8.35 3.28 -10.17
CA ASP A 222 8.75 2.47 -11.33
C ASP A 222 8.66 0.95 -11.09
N GLY A 223 7.61 0.53 -10.37
CA GLY A 223 7.35 -0.86 -10.05
C GLY A 223 8.26 -1.47 -8.99
N ARG A 224 9.01 -0.68 -8.23
CA ARG A 224 9.92 -1.12 -7.16
C ARG A 224 9.61 -0.41 -5.85
N VAL A 225 9.96 -1.05 -4.74
CA VAL A 225 9.96 -0.38 -3.43
C VAL A 225 11.18 0.54 -3.38
N GLY A 226 10.95 1.85 -3.24
CA GLY A 226 12.00 2.87 -3.28
C GLY A 226 12.37 3.42 -1.91
N ALA A 227 11.40 3.55 -1.01
CA ALA A 227 11.62 4.06 0.34
C ALA A 227 10.61 3.47 1.32
N GLU A 228 10.98 3.39 2.57
CA GLU A 228 10.09 3.07 3.69
C GLU A 228 10.12 4.19 4.71
N GLY A 229 8.96 4.55 5.27
CA GLY A 229 8.84 5.54 6.32
C GLY A 229 8.09 4.97 7.52
N GLN A 230 8.52 5.34 8.71
CA GLN A 230 7.84 5.05 9.97
C GLN A 230 7.91 6.28 10.87
N LEU A 231 6.76 6.70 11.40
CA LEU A 231 6.67 7.82 12.35
C LEU A 231 7.30 9.15 11.90
N GLY A 232 7.27 9.45 10.58
CA GLY A 232 7.78 10.72 10.04
C GLY A 232 9.25 10.70 9.58
N GLU A 233 9.93 9.58 9.71
CA GLU A 233 11.25 9.36 9.14
C GLU A 233 11.12 8.58 7.81
N GLU A 234 11.81 9.01 6.76
CA GLU A 234 11.86 8.35 5.45
C GLU A 234 13.21 7.67 5.27
N PHE A 235 13.20 6.37 5.03
CA PHE A 235 14.40 5.57 4.79
C PHE A 235 14.44 5.13 3.33
N ALA A 236 15.55 5.40 2.64
CA ALA A 236 15.82 4.82 1.34
C ALA A 236 16.22 3.34 1.49
N LEU A 237 15.65 2.49 0.67
CA LEU A 237 15.96 1.06 0.68
C LEU A 237 17.04 0.71 -0.33
N VAL A 238 17.97 -0.14 0.07
CA VAL A 238 18.93 -0.76 -0.84
C VAL A 238 18.26 -1.99 -1.47
N GLY A 239 18.01 -1.93 -2.78
CA GLY A 239 17.49 -3.05 -3.55
C GLY A 239 18.47 -4.22 -3.57
N ARG A 240 17.99 -5.44 -3.87
CA ARG A 240 18.84 -6.65 -4.01
C ARG A 240 19.86 -6.53 -5.13
N ASP A 241 19.60 -5.70 -6.11
CA ASP A 241 20.50 -5.35 -7.20
C ASP A 241 21.52 -4.26 -6.80
N GLY A 242 21.49 -3.80 -5.54
CA GLY A 242 22.34 -2.73 -5.02
C GLY A 242 21.88 -1.33 -5.39
N SER A 243 20.73 -1.16 -6.05
CA SER A 243 20.16 0.15 -6.35
C SER A 243 19.57 0.80 -5.10
N VAL A 244 19.65 2.13 -5.01
CA VAL A 244 19.01 2.96 -3.98
C VAL A 244 18.24 4.06 -4.66
N HIS A 245 16.96 4.22 -4.32
CA HIS A 245 16.15 5.33 -4.77
C HIS A 245 16.33 6.52 -3.81
N LEU A 246 16.98 7.55 -4.30
CA LEU A 246 17.21 8.76 -3.52
C LEU A 246 15.93 9.60 -3.43
N PRO A 247 15.63 10.22 -2.27
CA PRO A 247 14.52 11.13 -2.08
C PRO A 247 14.57 12.34 -3.04
N PRO A 248 13.43 12.99 -3.35
CA PRO A 248 13.38 14.15 -4.25
C PRO A 248 14.30 15.29 -3.84
N GLU A 249 14.45 15.55 -2.53
CA GLU A 249 15.32 16.58 -1.98
C GLU A 249 16.79 16.29 -2.33
N VAL A 250 17.19 15.02 -2.26
CA VAL A 250 18.55 14.59 -2.64
C VAL A 250 18.73 14.67 -4.15
N LEU A 251 17.70 14.31 -4.94
CA LEU A 251 17.74 14.41 -6.40
C LEU A 251 17.78 15.86 -6.90
N ALA A 252 17.31 16.83 -6.12
CA ALA A 252 17.45 18.26 -6.42
C ALA A 252 18.92 18.69 -6.36
N VAL A 253 19.72 18.07 -5.49
CA VAL A 253 21.16 18.34 -5.33
C VAL A 253 22.00 17.40 -6.21
N LEU A 254 21.56 16.17 -6.38
CA LEU A 254 22.21 15.11 -7.16
C LEU A 254 21.28 14.68 -8.32
N PRO A 255 21.20 15.46 -9.41
CA PRO A 255 20.28 15.14 -10.50
C PRO A 255 20.63 13.81 -11.17
N PRO A 256 19.65 13.14 -11.81
CA PRO A 256 19.88 11.90 -12.54
C PRO A 256 21.02 12.02 -13.56
N GLY A 257 21.91 11.01 -13.61
CA GLY A 257 23.12 11.04 -14.42
C GLY A 257 24.36 11.57 -13.70
N THR A 258 24.23 12.11 -12.48
CA THR A 258 25.39 12.52 -11.67
C THR A 258 26.25 11.31 -11.34
N ARG A 259 27.58 11.42 -11.63
CA ARG A 259 28.56 10.40 -11.24
C ARG A 259 28.91 10.59 -9.78
N LEU A 260 28.73 9.54 -8.98
CA LEU A 260 29.01 9.53 -7.55
C LEU A 260 30.19 8.61 -7.25
N ARG A 261 31.08 9.05 -6.36
CA ARG A 261 32.03 8.16 -5.69
C ARG A 261 31.42 7.75 -4.36
N VAL A 262 31.40 6.45 -4.10
CA VAL A 262 30.85 5.87 -2.88
C VAL A 262 32.00 5.56 -1.94
N HIS A 263 31.97 6.13 -0.73
CA HIS A 263 32.95 5.92 0.32
C HIS A 263 32.26 5.29 1.54
N PRO A 264 32.46 3.99 1.83
CA PRO A 264 32.08 3.43 3.12
C PRO A 264 33.03 3.97 4.20
N LEU A 265 32.47 4.39 5.34
CA LEU A 265 33.21 4.83 6.51
C LEU A 265 33.23 3.71 7.57
N GLU A 266 34.17 3.78 8.54
CA GLU A 266 34.37 2.76 9.57
C GLU A 266 33.17 2.63 10.54
N ASP A 267 32.37 3.69 10.67
CA ASP A 267 31.16 3.72 11.52
C ASP A 267 29.91 3.12 10.84
N GLY A 268 30.06 2.58 9.61
CA GLY A 268 28.95 2.05 8.80
C GLY A 268 28.22 3.10 7.97
N THR A 269 28.59 4.37 8.05
CA THR A 269 28.07 5.44 7.20
C THR A 269 28.57 5.27 5.76
N VAL A 270 27.76 5.63 4.77
CA VAL A 270 28.17 5.67 3.37
C VAL A 270 28.04 7.08 2.85
N LEU A 271 29.16 7.64 2.39
CA LEU A 271 29.22 8.98 1.81
C LEU A 271 29.15 8.90 0.27
N LEU A 272 28.21 9.64 -0.32
CA LEU A 272 28.05 9.79 -1.76
C LEU A 272 28.60 11.14 -2.21
N VAL A 273 29.72 11.16 -2.94
CA VAL A 273 30.40 12.39 -3.36
C VAL A 273 30.27 12.56 -4.88
N PRO A 274 29.67 13.67 -5.37
CA PRO A 274 29.65 13.98 -6.80
C PRO A 274 31.10 14.08 -7.39
N ALA A 275 31.31 13.47 -8.55
CA ALA A 275 32.61 13.49 -9.21
C ALA A 275 33.07 14.90 -9.56
N SER A 276 32.16 15.84 -9.77
CA SER A 276 32.46 17.28 -9.98
C SER A 276 33.16 17.93 -8.80
N LEU A 277 32.82 17.56 -7.57
CA LEU A 277 33.45 18.07 -6.35
C LEU A 277 34.83 17.47 -6.11
N LEU A 278 35.12 16.28 -6.65
CA LEU A 278 36.42 15.61 -6.52
C LEU A 278 37.48 16.24 -7.44
N GLN A 279 37.07 16.92 -8.52
CA GLN A 279 37.98 17.62 -9.43
C GLN A 279 38.40 19.00 -8.91
N ALA A 280 37.65 19.56 -7.95
CA ALA A 280 37.87 20.90 -7.43
C ALA A 280 38.85 20.95 -6.23
N GLN A 281 39.15 19.82 -5.57
CA GLN A 281 40.10 19.79 -4.43
C GLN A 281 40.90 18.50 -4.35
N PRO A 282 42.25 18.56 -4.47
CA PRO A 282 43.12 17.37 -4.34
C PRO A 282 43.30 16.85 -2.89
N THR A 283 42.76 17.51 -1.87
CA THR A 283 42.95 17.10 -0.46
C THR A 283 41.80 17.57 0.41
N MET A 284 40.66 16.89 0.35
CA MET A 284 39.63 17.01 1.38
C MET A 284 39.91 16.00 2.52
N ARG A 285 40.51 16.47 3.62
CA ARG A 285 40.54 15.71 4.87
C ARG A 285 39.15 15.87 5.52
N ILE A 286 38.37 14.82 5.48
CA ILE A 286 37.07 14.76 6.17
C ILE A 286 37.34 14.54 7.65
N SER A 287 37.00 15.52 8.50
CA SER A 287 37.07 15.38 9.96
C SER A 287 35.80 14.66 10.43
N PRO A 288 35.91 13.59 11.20
CA PRO A 288 34.74 12.79 11.66
C PRO A 288 33.88 13.49 12.72
N GLU A 289 34.24 14.66 13.21
CA GLU A 289 33.65 15.27 14.42
C GLU A 289 32.51 16.27 14.20
N LYS A 290 32.11 16.61 12.97
CA LYS A 290 30.97 17.50 12.72
C LYS A 290 29.94 16.83 11.82
N GLY A 291 28.91 16.24 12.45
CA GLY A 291 27.67 15.90 11.79
C GLY A 291 27.01 17.15 11.20
N TRP A 292 26.63 17.06 9.91
CA TRP A 292 25.87 18.02 9.09
C TRP A 292 26.68 19.21 8.54
N PHE A 293 26.53 19.40 7.23
CA PHE A 293 27.18 20.45 6.48
C PHE A 293 26.74 21.85 6.96
N ASP A 294 27.66 22.65 7.44
CA ASP A 294 27.52 24.10 7.51
C ASP A 294 27.95 24.69 6.15
N THR A 295 26.98 25.17 5.38
CA THR A 295 27.19 25.77 4.05
C THR A 295 27.76 27.19 4.12
N SER A 296 28.12 27.70 5.28
CA SER A 296 28.61 29.06 5.49
C SER A 296 30.10 29.26 5.20
N GLU A 297 30.88 28.23 4.84
CA GLU A 297 32.33 28.35 4.55
C GLU A 297 32.71 27.94 3.11
N VAL A 298 31.87 28.17 2.12
CA VAL A 298 32.30 28.10 0.71
C VAL A 298 32.52 29.51 0.22
N GLU A 299 33.64 30.09 0.56
CA GLU A 299 34.19 31.26 -0.19
C GLU A 299 34.74 30.75 -1.53
N VAL A 300 34.08 31.17 -2.61
CA VAL A 300 34.58 31.04 -3.98
C VAL A 300 35.54 32.18 -4.24
N SER A 301 36.82 31.87 -4.34
CA SER A 301 37.80 32.72 -4.96
C SER A 301 38.10 32.27 -6.39
#